data_56d58c90fbc4b008225c3af9e75fbbd9
#
_entry.id   56d58c90fbc4b008225c3af9e75fbbd9
#
_cell.length_a   1.000
_cell.length_b   1.000
_cell.length_c   1.000
_cell.angle_alpha   90.00
_cell.angle_beta   90.00
_cell.angle_gamma   90.00
#
_symmetry.space_group_name_H-M   'P 1'
#
loop_
_entity.id
_entity.type
_entity.pdbx_description
1 polymer ?
#
loop_
_entity_poly.entity_id
_entity_poly.type
_entity_poly.pdbx_seq_one_letter_code
_entity_poly.pdbx_strand_id
1 'polypeptide(L)'
;HPLIDAERIAAQGHSRGGSAVLTASMRNFADPIIGSDSGFVAVYSVYPWCGHQFKNSQIGDTQVRAIVGEIDNWVSIKQIETQIEAINRNGGKAAMRIVDGAHHSFDRYEPVHHMPEARVAPEAPILFLEDSGKMIHPETKQGDPDLVDYDIFVHAMKQGYGRLGADIGGIDDQPEIFKKDMLKFYSQHLILEEATGE
;
A
#
# COMPACT_ATOMS: atom_id res chain seq x y z
N HIS A 1 5.72 7.93 25.39
CA HIS A 1 5.76 6.94 26.47
C HIS A 1 7.19 6.42 26.61
N PRO A 2 7.76 6.27 27.83
CA PRO A 2 9.19 5.94 28.03
C PRO A 2 9.61 4.56 27.49
N LEU A 3 8.66 3.69 27.15
CA LEU A 3 8.92 2.38 26.55
C LEU A 3 8.82 2.38 25.01
N ILE A 4 8.53 3.52 24.40
CA ILE A 4 8.40 3.65 22.93
C ILE A 4 9.55 4.51 22.42
N ASP A 5 10.29 3.97 21.49
CA ASP A 5 11.26 4.73 20.72
C ASP A 5 10.53 5.47 19.60
N ALA A 6 10.38 6.78 19.77
CA ALA A 6 9.65 7.63 18.83
C ALA A 6 10.39 7.80 17.48
N GLU A 7 11.68 7.52 17.44
CA GLU A 7 12.48 7.60 16.22
C GLU A 7 12.45 6.30 15.40
N ARG A 8 11.84 5.23 15.95
CA ARG A 8 11.78 3.91 15.30
C ARG A 8 10.35 3.36 15.27
N ILE A 9 9.46 4.09 14.64
CA ILE A 9 8.07 3.69 14.45
C ILE A 9 7.89 3.14 13.04
N ALA A 10 7.25 1.99 12.92
CA ALA A 10 6.82 1.43 11.65
C ALA A 10 5.30 1.40 11.53
N ALA A 11 4.81 1.30 10.30
CA ALA A 11 3.39 1.13 10.01
C ALA A 11 3.15 -0.11 9.14
N GLN A 12 2.05 -0.80 9.40
CA GLN A 12 1.56 -1.91 8.58
C GLN A 12 0.09 -1.71 8.26
N GLY A 13 -0.29 -2.09 7.05
CA GLY A 13 -1.68 -2.08 6.65
C GLY A 13 -1.97 -3.09 5.55
N HIS A 14 -3.22 -3.59 5.53
CA HIS A 14 -3.70 -4.60 4.60
C HIS A 14 -4.80 -4.00 3.73
N SER A 15 -4.79 -4.29 2.44
CA SER A 15 -5.77 -3.84 1.46
C SER A 15 -5.90 -2.29 1.48
N ARG A 16 -7.04 -1.74 1.85
CA ARG A 16 -7.20 -0.28 2.05
C ARG A 16 -6.29 0.26 3.16
N GLY A 17 -6.01 -0.52 4.20
CA GLY A 17 -5.01 -0.19 5.21
C GLY A 17 -3.60 -0.12 4.63
N GLY A 18 -3.28 -0.96 3.63
CA GLY A 18 -2.04 -0.91 2.86
C GLY A 18 -1.90 0.41 2.09
N SER A 19 -2.98 0.88 1.46
CA SER A 19 -3.03 2.20 0.81
C SER A 19 -2.84 3.33 1.82
N ALA A 20 -3.51 3.23 2.97
CA ALA A 20 -3.44 4.25 4.02
C ALA A 20 -2.01 4.43 4.57
N VAL A 21 -1.26 3.34 4.81
CA VAL A 21 0.12 3.46 5.30
C VAL A 21 1.07 3.98 4.22
N LEU A 22 0.83 3.68 2.94
CA LEU A 22 1.56 4.30 1.83
C LEU A 22 1.28 5.81 1.77
N THR A 23 0.03 6.24 1.87
CA THR A 23 -0.35 7.66 1.91
C THR A 23 0.29 8.37 3.11
N ALA A 24 0.24 7.75 4.29
CA ALA A 24 0.82 8.31 5.51
C ALA A 24 2.37 8.39 5.48
N SER A 25 3.03 7.69 4.57
CA SER A 25 4.48 7.80 4.35
C SER A 25 4.86 8.94 3.39
N MET A 26 3.92 9.50 2.61
CA MET A 26 4.21 10.58 1.67
C MET A 26 4.48 11.89 2.43
N ARG A 27 5.65 12.48 2.23
CA ARG A 27 6.15 13.62 3.00
C ARG A 27 5.26 14.86 2.88
N ASN A 28 4.70 15.11 1.70
CA ASN A 28 3.78 16.23 1.48
C ASN A 28 2.47 16.13 2.30
N PHE A 29 2.08 14.92 2.74
CA PHE A 29 0.92 14.70 3.62
C PHE A 29 1.33 14.55 5.09
N ALA A 30 2.47 13.90 5.36
CA ALA A 30 2.94 13.66 6.71
C ALA A 30 3.51 14.92 7.38
N ASP A 31 4.37 15.68 6.68
CA ASP A 31 5.09 16.81 7.26
C ASP A 31 4.19 17.91 7.85
N PRO A 32 3.06 18.28 7.23
CA PRO A 32 2.16 19.27 7.81
C PRO A 32 1.50 18.83 9.13
N ILE A 33 1.47 17.51 9.40
CA ILE A 33 0.80 16.93 10.58
C ILE A 33 1.79 16.61 11.68
N ILE A 34 2.93 16.00 11.35
CA ILE A 34 3.88 15.47 12.34
C ILE A 34 5.25 16.14 12.31
N GLY A 35 5.46 17.10 11.40
CA GLY A 35 6.76 17.76 11.17
C GLY A 35 7.70 16.97 10.28
N SER A 36 8.67 17.67 9.68
CA SER A 36 9.63 17.10 8.73
C SER A 36 10.62 16.12 9.35
N ASP A 37 10.85 16.24 10.66
CA ASP A 37 11.83 15.45 11.40
C ASP A 37 11.23 14.15 11.96
N SER A 38 9.94 13.93 11.73
CA SER A 38 9.20 12.74 12.19
C SER A 38 8.71 11.91 11.00
N GLY A 39 8.48 10.62 11.23
CA GLY A 39 7.96 9.72 10.18
C GLY A 39 8.10 8.25 10.56
N PHE A 40 7.68 7.40 9.64
CA PHE A 40 7.91 5.96 9.77
C PHE A 40 9.31 5.62 9.27
N VAL A 41 10.04 4.80 10.00
CA VAL A 41 11.29 4.23 9.50
C VAL A 41 11.03 3.09 8.51
N ALA A 42 9.89 2.40 8.66
CA ALA A 42 9.49 1.29 7.80
C ALA A 42 7.97 1.24 7.61
N VAL A 43 7.55 0.93 6.40
CA VAL A 43 6.14 0.72 6.03
C VAL A 43 5.99 -0.60 5.31
N TYR A 44 5.16 -1.49 5.86
CA TYR A 44 4.83 -2.78 5.27
C TYR A 44 3.40 -2.77 4.74
N SER A 45 3.28 -2.67 3.43
CA SER A 45 2.00 -2.50 2.73
C SER A 45 1.58 -3.81 2.08
N VAL A 46 0.51 -4.40 2.58
CA VAL A 46 0.06 -5.75 2.21
C VAL A 46 -1.11 -5.64 1.24
N TYR A 47 -0.92 -6.18 0.04
CA TYR A 47 -1.86 -6.12 -1.10
C TYR A 47 -2.64 -4.79 -1.17
N PRO A 48 -1.91 -3.64 -1.24
CA PRO A 48 -2.56 -2.33 -1.21
C PRO A 48 -3.42 -2.08 -2.44
N TRP A 49 -4.54 -1.40 -2.25
CA TRP A 49 -5.22 -0.79 -3.37
C TRP A 49 -4.48 0.49 -3.80
N CYS A 50 -3.96 0.51 -5.03
CA CYS A 50 -3.19 1.64 -5.58
C CYS A 50 -3.91 2.30 -6.77
N GLY A 51 -5.24 2.33 -6.74
CA GLY A 51 -6.05 3.02 -7.76
C GLY A 51 -5.93 4.54 -7.73
N HIS A 52 -5.53 5.11 -6.59
CA HIS A 52 -5.01 6.47 -6.53
C HIS A 52 -3.50 6.47 -6.30
N GLN A 53 -2.80 7.43 -6.89
CA GLN A 53 -1.36 7.61 -6.74
C GLN A 53 -1.03 9.09 -6.59
N PHE A 54 0.22 9.41 -6.30
CA PHE A 54 0.66 10.75 -5.96
C PHE A 54 1.47 11.35 -7.10
N LYS A 55 1.24 12.61 -7.45
CA LYS A 55 2.12 13.36 -8.37
C LYS A 55 3.53 13.42 -7.83
N ASN A 56 3.66 13.58 -6.51
CA ASN A 56 4.93 13.58 -5.80
C ASN A 56 4.94 12.42 -4.79
N SER A 57 5.73 11.39 -5.07
CA SER A 57 5.83 10.17 -4.25
C SER A 57 7.08 10.19 -3.34
N GLN A 58 7.40 11.34 -2.75
CA GLN A 58 8.51 11.46 -1.81
C GLN A 58 8.15 10.90 -0.43
N ILE A 59 8.96 9.98 0.06
CA ILE A 59 8.77 9.29 1.35
C ILE A 59 9.95 9.53 2.33
N GLY A 60 10.93 10.35 1.94
CA GLY A 60 12.15 10.54 2.74
C GLY A 60 12.93 9.24 2.89
N ASP A 61 13.44 8.99 4.09
CA ASP A 61 14.24 7.79 4.42
C ASP A 61 13.40 6.55 4.75
N THR A 62 12.07 6.65 4.74
CA THR A 62 11.17 5.52 5.01
C THR A 62 11.47 4.34 4.08
N GLN A 63 11.64 3.16 4.66
CA GLN A 63 11.77 1.92 3.89
C GLN A 63 10.37 1.36 3.61
N VAL A 64 10.07 1.06 2.36
CA VAL A 64 8.74 0.54 1.97
C VAL A 64 8.86 -0.86 1.41
N ARG A 65 8.02 -1.75 1.93
CA ARG A 65 7.80 -3.10 1.39
C ARG A 65 6.34 -3.26 1.04
N ALA A 66 6.04 -3.52 -0.24
CA ALA A 66 4.74 -4.02 -0.66
C ALA A 66 4.82 -5.54 -0.88
N ILE A 67 3.76 -6.27 -0.50
CA ILE A 67 3.61 -7.69 -0.79
C ILE A 67 2.20 -7.94 -1.32
N VAL A 68 2.07 -8.77 -2.38
CA VAL A 68 0.80 -9.02 -3.05
C VAL A 68 0.77 -10.44 -3.61
N GLY A 69 -0.40 -11.03 -3.73
CA GLY A 69 -0.58 -12.33 -4.38
C GLY A 69 -0.53 -12.21 -5.90
N GLU A 70 0.06 -13.23 -6.57
CA GLU A 70 0.18 -13.27 -8.03
C GLU A 70 -1.18 -13.29 -8.74
N ILE A 71 -2.16 -13.95 -8.15
CA ILE A 71 -3.51 -14.06 -8.71
C ILE A 71 -4.55 -13.28 -7.89
N ASP A 72 -4.09 -12.24 -7.18
CA ASP A 72 -4.98 -11.29 -6.51
C ASP A 72 -5.89 -10.62 -7.54
N ASN A 73 -7.18 -10.79 -7.35
CA ASN A 73 -8.20 -10.23 -8.22
C ASN A 73 -9.05 -9.12 -7.57
N TRP A 74 -8.64 -8.67 -6.38
CA TRP A 74 -9.20 -7.50 -5.68
C TRP A 74 -8.47 -6.21 -6.03
N VAL A 75 -7.14 -6.28 -6.12
CA VAL A 75 -6.28 -5.15 -6.40
C VAL A 75 -5.44 -5.40 -7.65
N SER A 76 -4.87 -4.35 -8.19
CA SER A 76 -4.03 -4.43 -9.39
C SER A 76 -2.55 -4.50 -9.03
N ILE A 77 -1.89 -5.60 -9.35
CA ILE A 77 -0.43 -5.73 -9.21
C ILE A 77 0.26 -4.61 -9.99
N LYS A 78 -0.23 -4.32 -11.20
CA LYS A 78 0.34 -3.27 -12.06
C LYS A 78 0.27 -1.88 -11.43
N GLN A 79 -0.84 -1.56 -10.75
CA GLN A 79 -0.95 -0.30 -10.03
C GLN A 79 0.02 -0.24 -8.84
N ILE A 80 0.22 -1.36 -8.12
CA ILE A 80 1.20 -1.45 -7.03
C ILE A 80 2.62 -1.25 -7.58
N GLU A 81 3.01 -1.94 -8.66
CA GLU A 81 4.30 -1.76 -9.33
C GLU A 81 4.55 -0.29 -9.68
N THR A 82 3.56 0.35 -10.33
CA THR A 82 3.66 1.76 -10.74
C THR A 82 3.89 2.69 -9.54
N GLN A 83 3.22 2.44 -8.39
CA GLN A 83 3.42 3.22 -7.17
C GLN A 83 4.83 3.01 -6.59
N ILE A 84 5.31 1.76 -6.52
CA ILE A 84 6.66 1.44 -6.05
C ILE A 84 7.73 2.08 -6.94
N GLU A 85 7.55 2.00 -8.25
CA GLU A 85 8.44 2.69 -9.21
C GLU A 85 8.42 4.22 -9.05
N ALA A 86 7.24 4.80 -8.80
CA ALA A 86 7.12 6.25 -8.58
C ALA A 86 7.88 6.68 -7.32
N ILE A 87 7.78 5.92 -6.22
CA ILE A 87 8.56 6.16 -4.99
C ILE A 87 10.06 6.11 -5.30
N ASN A 88 10.53 5.07 -5.99
CA ASN A 88 11.95 4.90 -6.30
C ASN A 88 12.48 5.99 -7.25
N ARG A 89 11.68 6.42 -8.24
CA ARG A 89 12.04 7.56 -9.12
C ARG A 89 12.17 8.87 -8.36
N ASN A 90 11.49 9.03 -7.25
CA ASN A 90 11.59 10.20 -6.37
C ASN A 90 12.66 10.05 -5.26
N GLY A 91 13.56 9.08 -5.40
CA GLY A 91 14.69 8.86 -4.48
C GLY A 91 14.35 8.04 -3.23
N GLY A 92 13.12 7.52 -3.12
CA GLY A 92 12.72 6.65 -2.02
C GLY A 92 13.28 5.23 -2.15
N LYS A 93 13.07 4.42 -1.12
CA LYS A 93 13.52 3.02 -1.04
C LYS A 93 12.31 2.11 -0.87
N ALA A 94 11.78 1.63 -1.97
CA ALA A 94 10.61 0.78 -2.00
C ALA A 94 10.87 -0.51 -2.79
N ALA A 95 10.38 -1.63 -2.28
CA ALA A 95 10.45 -2.92 -2.94
C ALA A 95 9.09 -3.62 -2.90
N MET A 96 8.82 -4.44 -3.93
CA MET A 96 7.64 -5.26 -3.99
C MET A 96 8.02 -6.75 -4.02
N ARG A 97 7.18 -7.57 -3.42
CA ARG A 97 7.20 -9.02 -3.53
C ARG A 97 5.86 -9.53 -4.03
N ILE A 98 5.90 -10.37 -5.04
CA ILE A 98 4.75 -11.15 -5.51
C ILE A 98 4.86 -12.55 -4.89
N VAL A 99 3.76 -13.09 -4.40
CA VAL A 99 3.66 -14.44 -3.84
C VAL A 99 2.93 -15.31 -4.84
N ASP A 100 3.61 -16.33 -5.34
CA ASP A 100 3.14 -17.22 -6.39
C ASP A 100 1.82 -17.90 -6.00
N GLY A 101 0.85 -17.92 -6.90
CA GLY A 101 -0.46 -18.54 -6.72
C GLY A 101 -1.29 -18.00 -5.56
N ALA A 102 -0.92 -16.85 -4.99
CA ALA A 102 -1.65 -16.29 -3.84
C ALA A 102 -2.78 -15.36 -4.31
N HIS A 103 -3.89 -15.44 -3.60
CA HIS A 103 -5.05 -14.55 -3.71
C HIS A 103 -4.94 -13.35 -2.76
N HIS A 104 -5.97 -12.50 -2.75
CA HIS A 104 -6.13 -11.48 -1.73
C HIS A 104 -6.23 -12.09 -0.33
N SER A 105 -5.65 -11.46 0.68
CA SER A 105 -5.63 -11.95 2.07
C SER A 105 -4.98 -13.34 2.26
N PHE A 106 -3.97 -13.66 1.46
CA PHE A 106 -3.20 -14.91 1.55
C PHE A 106 -2.43 -15.09 2.88
N ASP A 107 -2.34 -14.03 3.68
CA ASP A 107 -1.77 -14.03 5.04
C ASP A 107 -2.66 -14.71 6.07
N ARG A 108 -3.89 -15.10 5.70
CA ARG A 108 -4.85 -15.79 6.56
C ARG A 108 -4.70 -17.30 6.45
N TYR A 109 -4.96 -17.99 7.55
CA TYR A 109 -5.11 -19.46 7.55
C TYR A 109 -6.48 -19.93 7.07
N GLU A 110 -7.36 -19.01 6.70
CA GLU A 110 -8.65 -19.30 6.09
C GLU A 110 -8.47 -19.76 4.64
N PRO A 111 -9.05 -20.92 4.25
CA PRO A 111 -8.95 -21.39 2.87
C PRO A 111 -9.55 -20.41 1.87
N VAL A 112 -9.01 -20.42 0.65
CA VAL A 112 -9.53 -19.58 -0.43
C VAL A 112 -10.99 -19.90 -0.70
N HIS A 113 -11.79 -18.83 -0.77
CA HIS A 113 -13.20 -18.91 -1.12
C HIS A 113 -13.60 -17.70 -1.98
N HIS A 114 -14.65 -17.90 -2.77
CA HIS A 114 -15.21 -16.85 -3.62
C HIS A 114 -16.23 -15.99 -2.86
N MET A 115 -16.11 -14.66 -3.00
CA MET A 115 -17.05 -13.67 -2.47
C MET A 115 -17.86 -13.08 -3.63
N PRO A 116 -19.05 -13.58 -3.93
CA PRO A 116 -19.81 -13.17 -5.12
C PRO A 116 -20.33 -11.71 -5.06
N GLU A 117 -20.49 -11.16 -3.86
CA GLU A 117 -20.91 -9.78 -3.63
C GLU A 117 -19.77 -8.76 -3.66
N ALA A 118 -18.52 -9.22 -3.72
CA ALA A 118 -17.36 -8.33 -3.78
C ALA A 118 -17.44 -7.45 -5.03
N ARG A 119 -17.26 -6.15 -4.84
CA ARG A 119 -17.20 -5.15 -5.92
C ARG A 119 -15.79 -4.68 -6.08
N VAL A 120 -15.19 -4.98 -7.22
CA VAL A 120 -13.77 -4.70 -7.49
C VAL A 120 -13.60 -4.05 -8.86
N ALA A 121 -12.53 -3.27 -9.00
CA ALA A 121 -12.19 -2.61 -10.26
C ALA A 121 -10.65 -2.56 -10.44
N PRO A 122 -9.95 -3.70 -10.45
CA PRO A 122 -8.47 -3.72 -10.50
C PRO A 122 -7.91 -3.18 -11.82
N GLU A 123 -8.69 -3.20 -12.89
CA GLU A 123 -8.30 -2.71 -14.23
C GLU A 123 -8.62 -1.22 -14.44
N ALA A 124 -9.18 -0.54 -13.42
CA ALA A 124 -9.50 0.88 -13.55
C ALA A 124 -8.23 1.73 -13.73
N PRO A 125 -8.30 2.82 -14.51
CA PRO A 125 -7.18 3.75 -14.64
C PRO A 125 -6.78 4.36 -13.29
N ILE A 126 -5.48 4.58 -13.12
CA ILE A 126 -4.94 5.28 -11.95
C ILE A 126 -5.39 6.75 -11.99
N LEU A 127 -5.84 7.25 -10.86
CA LEU A 127 -6.06 8.67 -10.63
C LEU A 127 -4.97 9.24 -9.74
N PHE A 128 -4.65 10.54 -9.92
CA PHE A 128 -3.57 11.16 -9.20
C PHE A 128 -4.07 12.17 -8.16
N LEU A 129 -3.39 12.18 -7.01
CA LEU A 129 -3.51 13.24 -6.02
C LEU A 129 -2.44 14.29 -6.28
N GLU A 130 -2.83 15.57 -6.15
CA GLU A 130 -1.91 16.70 -6.08
C GLU A 130 -1.26 16.79 -4.70
N ASP A 131 -0.18 17.56 -4.59
CA ASP A 131 0.50 17.80 -3.31
C ASP A 131 -0.40 18.51 -2.29
N SER A 132 -1.45 19.17 -2.75
CA SER A 132 -2.51 19.76 -1.93
C SER A 132 -3.47 18.72 -1.31
N GLY A 133 -3.36 17.44 -1.69
CA GLY A 133 -4.29 16.37 -1.31
C GLY A 133 -5.56 16.28 -2.17
N LYS A 134 -5.74 17.18 -3.13
CA LYS A 134 -6.90 17.12 -4.04
C LYS A 134 -6.72 16.00 -5.06
N MET A 135 -7.76 15.21 -5.24
CA MET A 135 -7.80 14.26 -6.36
C MET A 135 -8.03 14.98 -7.68
N ILE A 136 -7.33 14.53 -8.72
CA ILE A 136 -7.54 15.04 -10.07
C ILE A 136 -8.76 14.38 -10.65
N HIS A 137 -9.80 15.18 -10.91
CA HIS A 137 -11.04 14.70 -11.49
C HIS A 137 -10.78 14.05 -12.87
N PRO A 138 -11.31 12.84 -13.12
CA PRO A 138 -10.98 12.06 -14.33
C PRO A 138 -11.42 12.73 -15.64
N GLU A 139 -12.43 13.58 -15.60
CA GLU A 139 -12.97 14.28 -16.80
C GLU A 139 -12.37 15.68 -16.95
N THR A 140 -12.42 16.51 -15.89
CA THR A 140 -11.97 17.91 -15.97
C THR A 140 -10.45 18.05 -15.91
N LYS A 141 -9.73 17.03 -15.44
CA LYS A 141 -8.28 17.02 -15.22
C LYS A 141 -7.78 18.09 -14.24
N GLN A 142 -8.66 18.59 -13.40
CA GLN A 142 -8.37 19.58 -12.36
C GLN A 142 -8.48 18.95 -10.98
N GLY A 143 -7.74 19.49 -10.02
CA GLY A 143 -7.83 19.07 -8.62
C GLY A 143 -9.19 19.42 -8.03
N ASP A 144 -9.88 18.43 -7.50
CA ASP A 144 -11.21 18.54 -6.89
C ASP A 144 -11.11 18.23 -5.39
N PRO A 145 -11.42 19.20 -4.51
CA PRO A 145 -11.34 19.00 -3.07
C PRO A 145 -12.47 18.11 -2.51
N ASP A 146 -13.56 17.95 -3.25
CA ASP A 146 -14.74 17.20 -2.80
C ASP A 146 -14.72 15.75 -3.28
N LEU A 147 -13.80 15.41 -4.19
CA LEU A 147 -13.67 14.08 -4.74
C LEU A 147 -12.94 13.15 -3.72
N VAL A 148 -13.57 12.02 -3.43
CA VAL A 148 -13.02 11.01 -2.52
C VAL A 148 -12.91 9.64 -3.20
N ASP A 149 -12.19 8.69 -2.59
CA ASP A 149 -11.96 7.32 -3.11
C ASP A 149 -13.26 6.62 -3.56
N TYR A 150 -14.35 6.86 -2.85
CA TYR A 150 -15.65 6.27 -3.20
C TYR A 150 -16.17 6.78 -4.55
N ASP A 151 -16.02 8.07 -4.83
CA ASP A 151 -16.46 8.67 -6.10
C ASP A 151 -15.65 8.14 -7.28
N ILE A 152 -14.34 7.95 -7.05
CA ILE A 152 -13.44 7.30 -8.01
C ILE A 152 -13.91 5.88 -8.31
N PHE A 153 -14.21 5.11 -7.27
CA PHE A 153 -14.71 3.76 -7.43
C PHE A 153 -16.04 3.73 -8.20
N VAL A 154 -16.98 4.61 -7.85
CA VAL A 154 -18.26 4.75 -8.57
C VAL A 154 -18.04 5.15 -10.03
N HIS A 155 -17.11 6.07 -10.29
CA HIS A 155 -16.75 6.45 -11.67
C HIS A 155 -16.19 5.25 -12.44
N ALA A 156 -15.26 4.50 -11.87
CA ALA A 156 -14.70 3.28 -12.48
C ALA A 156 -15.79 2.24 -12.80
N MET A 157 -16.75 2.04 -11.88
CA MET A 157 -17.90 1.15 -12.12
C MET A 157 -18.75 1.62 -13.31
N LYS A 158 -19.05 2.92 -13.39
CA LYS A 158 -19.84 3.51 -14.49
C LYS A 158 -19.11 3.41 -15.84
N GLN A 159 -17.79 3.44 -15.84
CA GLN A 159 -16.95 3.29 -17.05
C GLN A 159 -16.75 1.82 -17.48
N GLY A 160 -17.35 0.87 -16.78
CA GLY A 160 -17.30 -0.55 -17.14
C GLY A 160 -16.07 -1.31 -16.63
N TYR A 161 -15.25 -0.71 -15.76
CA TYR A 161 -14.12 -1.39 -15.14
C TYR A 161 -14.49 -2.25 -13.93
N GLY A 162 -15.72 -2.05 -13.43
CA GLY A 162 -16.21 -2.77 -12.28
C GLY A 162 -16.67 -4.19 -12.60
N ARG A 163 -16.44 -5.08 -11.68
CA ARG A 163 -16.97 -6.45 -11.72
C ARG A 163 -17.45 -6.89 -10.34
N LEU A 164 -18.33 -7.89 -10.33
CA LEU A 164 -18.76 -8.62 -9.14
C LEU A 164 -17.95 -9.93 -9.02
N GLY A 165 -17.69 -10.30 -7.79
CA GLY A 165 -17.00 -11.52 -7.44
C GLY A 165 -15.48 -11.36 -7.42
N ALA A 166 -14.88 -11.81 -6.33
CA ALA A 166 -13.43 -11.91 -6.16
C ALA A 166 -13.11 -12.99 -5.12
N ASP A 167 -11.87 -13.48 -5.13
CA ASP A 167 -11.41 -14.57 -4.28
C ASP A 167 -10.53 -14.05 -3.15
N ILE A 168 -10.63 -14.67 -1.97
CA ILE A 168 -9.93 -14.26 -0.76
C ILE A 168 -9.52 -15.49 0.06
N GLY A 169 -8.37 -15.42 0.70
CA GLY A 169 -7.87 -16.48 1.60
C GLY A 169 -6.49 -16.99 1.23
N GLY A 170 -5.94 -17.87 2.05
CA GLY A 170 -4.60 -18.44 1.89
C GLY A 170 -4.62 -19.91 1.49
N ILE A 171 -3.54 -20.35 0.86
CA ILE A 171 -3.29 -21.72 0.46
C ILE A 171 -1.95 -22.18 1.05
N ASP A 172 -1.90 -23.41 1.54
CA ASP A 172 -0.69 -24.08 2.02
C ASP A 172 0.11 -23.21 3.03
N ASP A 173 1.35 -22.90 2.71
CA ASP A 173 2.27 -22.16 3.57
C ASP A 173 2.31 -20.66 3.30
N GLN A 174 1.38 -20.11 2.51
CA GLN A 174 1.34 -18.68 2.17
C GLN A 174 1.28 -17.77 3.40
N PRO A 175 0.51 -18.06 4.47
CA PRO A 175 0.55 -17.29 5.71
C PRO A 175 1.94 -17.28 6.36
N GLU A 176 2.68 -18.38 6.29
CA GLU A 176 4.04 -18.45 6.82
C GLU A 176 5.05 -17.69 5.92
N ILE A 177 4.85 -17.70 4.60
CA ILE A 177 5.63 -16.87 3.65
C ILE A 177 5.46 -15.39 4.00
N PHE A 178 4.21 -14.94 4.20
CA PHE A 178 3.89 -13.58 4.64
C PHE A 178 4.61 -13.24 5.95
N LYS A 179 4.42 -14.07 6.98
CA LYS A 179 5.00 -13.85 8.31
C LYS A 179 6.53 -13.77 8.28
N LYS A 180 7.18 -14.65 7.54
CA LYS A 180 8.64 -14.65 7.37
C LYS A 180 9.13 -13.38 6.66
N ASP A 181 8.45 -12.94 5.60
CA ASP A 181 8.81 -11.72 4.86
C ASP A 181 8.64 -10.48 5.76
N MET A 182 7.52 -10.38 6.45
CA MET A 182 7.23 -9.29 7.38
C MET A 182 8.26 -9.19 8.51
N LEU A 183 8.54 -10.31 9.19
CA LEU A 183 9.51 -10.34 10.29
C LEU A 183 10.91 -9.99 9.80
N LYS A 184 11.33 -10.52 8.63
CA LYS A 184 12.61 -10.18 8.01
C LYS A 184 12.70 -8.68 7.72
N PHE A 185 11.66 -8.09 7.14
CA PHE A 185 11.64 -6.67 6.83
C PHE A 185 11.77 -5.81 8.09
N TYR A 186 10.99 -6.10 9.12
CA TYR A 186 11.05 -5.33 10.37
C TYR A 186 12.35 -5.55 11.14
N SER A 187 12.92 -6.75 11.14
CA SER A 187 14.22 -6.97 11.79
C SER A 187 15.35 -6.17 11.14
N GLN A 188 15.26 -5.91 9.85
CA GLN A 188 16.26 -5.11 9.13
C GLN A 188 16.15 -3.60 9.40
N HIS A 189 14.98 -3.11 9.81
CA HIS A 189 14.72 -1.66 9.86
C HIS A 189 14.34 -1.14 11.26
N LEU A 190 13.88 -2.01 12.16
CA LEU A 190 13.46 -1.63 13.51
C LEU A 190 14.43 -2.08 14.60
N ILE A 191 15.17 -3.16 14.38
CA ILE A 191 16.08 -3.70 15.39
C ILE A 191 17.47 -3.04 15.18
N LEU A 192 17.98 -2.36 16.21
CA LEU A 192 19.41 -2.02 16.23
C LEU A 192 20.17 -3.33 16.34
N GLU A 193 21.14 -3.57 15.45
CA GLU A 193 22.18 -4.53 15.76
C GLU A 193 22.81 -4.08 17.09
N GLU A 194 22.73 -4.94 18.10
CA GLU A 194 23.50 -4.71 19.32
C GLU A 194 24.93 -4.45 18.85
N ALA A 195 25.46 -3.28 19.17
CA ALA A 195 26.86 -3.01 18.95
C ALA A 195 27.59 -4.14 19.65
N THR A 196 28.13 -5.09 18.87
CA THR A 196 29.05 -6.12 19.39
C THR A 196 30.21 -5.35 19.96
N GLY A 197 30.10 -5.09 21.27
CA GLY A 197 31.19 -4.49 22.04
C GLY A 197 32.41 -5.37 21.90
N GLU A 198 33.46 -4.81 21.30
CA GLU A 198 34.81 -5.30 21.46
C GLU A 198 35.28 -5.16 22.92
#